data_2832a6658596bd7d444fa25768de780f
#
_entry.id   2832a6658596bd7d444fa25768de780f
#
_cell.length_a   1.000
_cell.length_b   1.000
_cell.length_c   1.000
_cell.angle_alpha   90.00
_cell.angle_beta   90.00
_cell.angle_gamma   90.00
#
_symmetry.space_group_name_H-M   'P 1'
#
loop_
_entity.id
_entity.type
_entity.pdbx_description
1 polymer ?
#
loop_
_entity_poly.entity_id
_entity_poly.type
_entity_poly.pdbx_seq_one_letter_code
_entity_poly.pdbx_strand_id
1 'polypeptide(L)' 'HILGPGGEAPQWALVSISADSAALADALSTAAMLLDRPAIDRALARFPGARIEALKG' A
#
# COMPACT_ATOMS: atom_id res chain seq x y z
N HIS A 1 -5.30 13.06 -10.92
CA HIS A 1 -4.47 13.80 -10.66
C HIS A 1 -4.19 14.40 -9.27
N ILE A 2 -5.15 14.65 -8.49
CA ILE A 2 -4.88 15.08 -7.15
C ILE A 2 -4.49 13.92 -6.30
N LEU A 3 -3.36 14.07 -5.61
CA LEU A 3 -2.79 12.97 -4.90
C LEU A 3 -2.99 13.06 -3.41
N GLY A 4 -3.82 13.83 -2.93
CA GLY A 4 -4.05 14.00 -1.51
C GLY A 4 -3.66 15.37 -1.07
N PRO A 5 -3.77 15.67 0.22
CA PRO A 5 -3.44 17.00 0.71
C PRO A 5 -2.02 17.36 0.32
N GLY A 6 -1.88 18.51 -0.28
CA GLY A 6 -0.57 18.96 -0.71
C GLY A 6 -0.10 18.44 -2.04
N GLY A 7 -0.87 17.61 -2.70
CA GLY A 7 -0.52 17.13 -4.03
C GLY A 7 0.74 16.28 -4.07
N GLU A 8 1.01 15.54 -3.02
CA GLU A 8 2.24 14.76 -2.92
C GLU A 8 2.27 13.61 -3.90
N ALA A 9 3.45 13.33 -4.43
CA ALA A 9 3.66 12.19 -5.30
C ALA A 9 3.58 10.88 -4.51
N PRO A 10 3.22 9.76 -5.18
CA PRO A 10 3.27 8.46 -4.53
C PRO A 10 4.68 8.16 -4.04
N GLN A 11 4.77 7.44 -2.92
CA GLN A 11 6.04 7.02 -2.35
C GLN A 11 6.74 5.96 -3.21
N TRP A 12 5.97 5.20 -3.98
CA TRP A 12 6.47 4.00 -4.65
C TRP A 12 6.10 4.01 -6.12
N ALA A 13 6.98 3.44 -6.95
CA ALA A 13 6.68 3.22 -8.36
C ALA A 13 5.83 1.96 -8.54
N LEU A 14 5.97 1.00 -7.64
CA LEU A 14 5.23 -0.25 -7.71
C LEU A 14 4.96 -0.77 -6.31
N VAL A 15 3.72 -1.13 -6.06
CA VAL A 15 3.33 -1.82 -4.83
C VAL A 15 2.44 -2.99 -5.21
N SER A 16 2.76 -4.18 -4.72
CA SER A 16 1.92 -5.36 -4.88
C SER A 16 1.76 -6.02 -3.52
N ILE A 17 0.54 -6.12 -3.06
CA ILE A 17 0.22 -6.72 -1.78
C ILE A 17 -0.80 -7.82 -2.02
N SER A 18 -0.56 -9.00 -1.45
CA SER A 18 -1.53 -10.08 -1.45
C SER A 18 -2.28 -10.10 -0.13
N ALA A 19 -3.50 -10.59 -0.16
CA ALA A 19 -4.35 -10.67 1.03
C ALA A 19 -5.37 -11.79 0.82
N ASP A 20 -6.20 -12.02 1.86
CA ASP A 20 -7.17 -13.09 1.82
C ASP A 20 -8.25 -12.90 0.75
N SER A 21 -8.49 -11.67 0.34
CA SER A 21 -9.42 -11.41 -0.76
C SER A 21 -8.78 -10.47 -1.75
N ALA A 22 -9.21 -10.58 -3.02
CA ALA A 22 -8.72 -9.69 -4.07
C ALA A 22 -9.10 -8.24 -3.79
N ALA A 23 -10.30 -8.00 -3.26
CA ALA A 23 -10.73 -6.66 -2.93
C ALA A 23 -9.84 -6.03 -1.85
N LEU A 24 -9.50 -6.80 -0.82
CA LEU A 24 -8.62 -6.31 0.23
C LEU A 24 -7.21 -6.06 -0.30
N ALA A 25 -6.70 -6.99 -1.12
CA ALA A 25 -5.38 -6.84 -1.71
C ALA A 25 -5.29 -5.56 -2.55
N ASP A 26 -6.31 -5.30 -3.35
CA ASP A 26 -6.36 -4.09 -4.17
C ASP A 26 -6.41 -2.82 -3.31
N ALA A 27 -7.26 -2.83 -2.29
CA ALA A 27 -7.38 -1.67 -1.40
C ALA A 27 -6.07 -1.38 -0.67
N LEU A 28 -5.40 -2.41 -0.17
CA LEU A 28 -4.14 -2.25 0.55
C LEU A 28 -3.03 -1.77 -0.38
N SER A 29 -2.96 -2.33 -1.59
CA SER A 29 -1.96 -1.91 -2.57
C SER A 29 -2.14 -0.45 -2.95
N THR A 30 -3.38 -0.04 -3.16
CA THR A 30 -3.68 1.34 -3.52
C THR A 30 -3.31 2.30 -2.40
N ALA A 31 -3.70 1.98 -1.17
CA ALA A 31 -3.39 2.83 -0.02
C ALA A 31 -1.87 2.91 0.21
N ALA A 32 -1.19 1.78 0.04
CA ALA A 32 0.24 1.71 0.30
C ALA A 32 1.06 2.59 -0.64
N MET A 33 0.55 2.88 -1.83
CA MET A 33 1.24 3.77 -2.76
C MET A 33 1.54 5.14 -2.15
N LEU A 34 0.74 5.57 -1.20
CA LEU A 34 0.87 6.89 -0.58
C LEU A 34 1.51 6.84 0.81
N LEU A 35 1.93 5.67 1.26
CA LEU A 35 2.48 5.50 2.60
C LEU A 35 3.98 5.19 2.54
N ASP A 36 4.71 5.61 3.57
CA ASP A 36 6.09 5.19 3.71
C ASP A 36 6.13 3.74 4.25
N ARG A 37 7.30 3.15 4.26
CA ARG A 37 7.45 1.74 4.65
C ARG A 37 6.97 1.47 6.08
N PRO A 38 7.32 2.27 7.08
CA PRO A 38 6.80 2.02 8.42
C PRO A 38 5.28 2.07 8.50
N ALA A 39 4.64 2.98 7.76
CA ALA A 39 3.19 3.06 7.74
C ALA A 39 2.57 1.86 7.06
N ILE A 40 3.19 1.36 5.98
CA ILE A 40 2.72 0.15 5.33
C ILE A 40 2.79 -1.02 6.30
N ASP A 41 3.90 -1.17 7.00
CA ASP A 41 4.06 -2.27 7.95
C ASP A 41 3.01 -2.21 9.05
N ARG A 42 2.71 -1.02 9.56
CA ARG A 42 1.66 -0.87 10.58
C ARG A 42 0.28 -1.24 10.03
N ALA A 43 0.01 -0.84 8.79
CA ALA A 43 -1.28 -1.15 8.17
C ALA A 43 -1.43 -2.66 7.97
N LEU A 44 -0.38 -3.32 7.47
CA LEU A 44 -0.45 -4.75 7.21
C LEU A 44 -0.55 -5.57 8.50
N ALA A 45 -0.03 -5.06 9.60
CA ALA A 45 -0.13 -5.74 10.88
C ALA A 45 -1.58 -5.94 11.32
N ARG A 46 -2.51 -5.14 10.78
CA ARG A 46 -3.94 -5.23 11.09
C ARG A 46 -4.66 -6.29 10.24
N PHE A 47 -3.98 -6.86 9.25
CA PHE A 47 -4.56 -7.81 8.32
C PHE A 47 -3.64 -9.01 8.22
N PRO A 48 -3.77 -10.00 9.12
CA PRO A 48 -2.77 -11.07 9.25
C PRO A 48 -2.48 -11.85 7.97
N GLY A 49 -3.41 -11.94 7.05
CA GLY A 49 -3.19 -12.65 5.80
C GLY A 49 -2.52 -11.80 4.72
N ALA A 50 -2.29 -10.52 4.99
CA ALA A 50 -1.75 -9.62 3.98
C ALA A 50 -0.22 -9.63 4.02
N ARG A 51 0.40 -9.51 2.85
CA ARG A 51 1.86 -9.48 2.75
C ARG A 51 2.29 -8.72 1.50
N ILE A 52 3.47 -8.11 1.59
CA ILE A 52 4.05 -7.40 0.46
C ILE A 52 4.68 -8.43 -0.48
N GLU A 53 4.25 -8.41 -1.74
CA GLU A 53 4.83 -9.25 -2.77
C GLU A 53 5.88 -8.51 -3.58
N ALA A 54 5.70 -7.19 -3.78
CA ALA A 54 6.67 -6.36 -4.48
C ALA A 54 6.55 -4.93 -3.99
N LEU A 55 7.68 -4.26 -3.89
CA LEU A 55 7.73 -2.88 -3.45
C LEU A 55 8.96 -2.23 -4.06
N LYS A 56 8.74 -1.22 -4.90
CA LYS A 56 9.82 -0.51 -5.58
C LYS A 56 9.66 0.99 -5.43
N GLY A 57 10.77 1.63 -5.15
CA GLY A 57 10.81 3.10 -5.03
C GLY A 57 10.88 3.83 -6.35
#